data_b364f06811bb9ebdf869865f4fec2dc3
#
_entry.id   b364f06811bb9ebdf869865f4fec2dc3
#
_cell.length_a   1.000
_cell.length_b   1.000
_cell.length_c   1.000
_cell.angle_alpha   90.00
_cell.angle_beta   90.00
_cell.angle_gamma   90.00
#
_symmetry.space_group_name_H-M   'P 1'
#
loop_
_entity.id
_entity.type
_entity.pdbx_description
1 polymer ?
#
loop_
_entity_poly.entity_id
_entity_poly.type
_entity_poly.pdbx_seq_one_letter_code
_entity_poly.pdbx_strand_id
1 'polypeptide(L)'
;MLDVPISKVIKRDIILMKPTDSVSKAAKVMTKDNANAVVVVDEGEPVGIVSERDILKEVVSKKKKPSDVLLETIMTSPVVTISSGKTVSEASELITQEKIRNLVVVEEGTPIAIITPKDILSVTFDELRYETNEGVLDTPPPPEGGICEICGTYTSALKLVNGQFVCDDCKEIMEEENY
;
A
#
# COMPACT_ATOMS: atom_id res chain seq x y z
N MET A 1 21.00 -5.26 4.06
CA MET A 1 20.08 -5.92 3.13
C MET A 1 18.92 -6.41 3.98
N LEU A 2 17.69 -6.03 3.69
CA LEU A 2 16.55 -6.31 4.57
C LEU A 2 16.14 -7.80 4.44
N ASP A 3 16.61 -8.64 5.36
CA ASP A 3 16.25 -10.06 5.44
C ASP A 3 14.88 -10.30 6.12
N VAL A 4 13.94 -9.34 5.94
CA VAL A 4 12.60 -9.46 6.48
C VAL A 4 11.81 -10.43 5.62
N PRO A 5 11.25 -11.50 6.21
CA PRO A 5 10.38 -12.41 5.46
C PRO A 5 9.12 -11.71 5.00
N ILE A 6 8.66 -12.03 3.78
CA ILE A 6 7.42 -11.48 3.19
C ILE A 6 6.21 -11.73 4.10
N SER A 7 6.18 -12.85 4.83
CA SER A 7 5.10 -13.17 5.76
C SER A 7 4.84 -12.10 6.83
N LYS A 8 5.85 -11.27 7.17
CA LYS A 8 5.67 -10.13 8.10
C LYS A 8 5.04 -8.90 7.46
N VAL A 9 5.02 -8.83 6.14
CA VAL A 9 4.54 -7.68 5.36
C VAL A 9 3.08 -7.84 4.95
N ILE A 10 2.58 -9.07 4.92
CA ILE A 10 1.21 -9.40 4.51
C ILE A 10 0.24 -8.83 5.55
N LYS A 11 -0.52 -7.79 5.15
CA LYS A 11 -1.46 -7.07 6.04
C LYS A 11 -2.91 -7.12 5.58
N ARG A 12 -3.23 -7.72 4.41
CA ARG A 12 -4.55 -7.61 3.80
C ARG A 12 -5.02 -8.96 3.26
N ASP A 13 -6.33 -9.17 3.36
CA ASP A 13 -6.99 -10.26 2.68
C ASP A 13 -6.91 -10.06 1.17
N ILE A 14 -6.67 -11.15 0.45
CA ILE A 14 -6.64 -11.18 -1.01
C ILE A 14 -8.04 -11.40 -1.57
N ILE A 15 -8.36 -10.72 -2.64
CA ILE A 15 -9.61 -10.94 -3.37
C ILE A 15 -9.34 -11.90 -4.51
N LEU A 16 -9.95 -13.08 -4.43
CA LEU A 16 -9.88 -14.12 -5.47
C LEU A 16 -11.14 -14.10 -6.32
N MET A 17 -10.98 -14.14 -7.64
CA MET A 17 -12.09 -14.14 -8.59
C MET A 17 -11.83 -15.16 -9.71
N LYS A 18 -12.89 -15.58 -10.39
CA LYS A 18 -12.79 -16.53 -11.52
C LYS A 18 -12.53 -15.78 -12.84
N PRO A 19 -11.89 -16.42 -13.82
CA PRO A 19 -11.71 -15.85 -15.17
C PRO A 19 -13.02 -15.37 -15.80
N THR A 20 -14.13 -16.09 -15.54
CA THR A 20 -15.46 -15.81 -16.05
C THR A 20 -16.25 -14.75 -15.27
N ASP A 21 -15.71 -14.22 -14.20
CA ASP A 21 -16.34 -13.10 -13.49
C ASP A 21 -16.25 -11.81 -14.31
N SER A 22 -17.28 -10.94 -14.19
CA SER A 22 -17.31 -9.68 -14.93
C SER A 22 -16.47 -8.59 -14.24
N VAL A 23 -15.96 -7.66 -15.03
CA VAL A 23 -15.26 -6.45 -14.52
C VAL A 23 -16.17 -5.65 -13.59
N SER A 24 -17.47 -5.60 -13.85
CA SER A 24 -18.43 -4.92 -12.96
C SER A 24 -18.46 -5.53 -11.56
N LYS A 25 -18.35 -6.85 -11.45
CA LYS A 25 -18.28 -7.56 -10.17
C LYS A 25 -16.95 -7.25 -9.47
N ALA A 26 -15.83 -7.31 -10.20
CA ALA A 26 -14.51 -6.99 -9.66
C ALA A 26 -14.45 -5.55 -9.12
N ALA A 27 -14.90 -4.58 -9.90
CA ALA A 27 -14.90 -3.18 -9.47
C ALA A 27 -15.71 -2.94 -8.18
N LYS A 28 -16.85 -3.62 -8.01
CA LYS A 28 -17.67 -3.53 -6.79
C LYS A 28 -16.93 -4.07 -5.56
N VAL A 29 -16.29 -5.23 -5.69
CA VAL A 29 -15.55 -5.84 -4.57
C VAL A 29 -14.32 -5.00 -4.25
N MET A 30 -13.54 -4.59 -5.25
CA MET A 30 -12.37 -3.72 -5.07
C MET A 30 -12.74 -2.42 -4.34
N THR A 31 -13.85 -1.78 -4.72
CA THR A 31 -14.30 -0.54 -4.05
C THR A 31 -14.74 -0.80 -2.61
N LYS A 32 -15.46 -1.90 -2.35
CA LYS A 32 -15.95 -2.26 -1.02
C LYS A 32 -14.79 -2.53 -0.06
N ASP A 33 -13.80 -3.28 -0.51
CA ASP A 33 -12.69 -3.77 0.32
C ASP A 33 -11.43 -2.88 0.23
N ASN A 34 -11.56 -1.71 -0.45
CA ASN A 34 -10.46 -0.76 -0.69
C ASN A 34 -9.21 -1.43 -1.28
N ALA A 35 -9.43 -2.34 -2.23
CA ALA A 35 -8.39 -3.08 -2.91
C ALA A 35 -8.11 -2.49 -4.30
N ASN A 36 -6.83 -2.45 -4.69
CA ASN A 36 -6.38 -1.93 -5.98
C ASN A 36 -6.27 -2.99 -7.09
N ALA A 37 -6.40 -4.26 -6.73
CA ALA A 37 -6.36 -5.38 -7.66
C ALA A 37 -7.09 -6.60 -7.11
N VAL A 38 -7.46 -7.51 -8.02
CA VAL A 38 -7.98 -8.85 -7.73
C VAL A 38 -7.11 -9.90 -8.41
N VAL A 39 -6.90 -11.03 -7.76
CA VAL A 39 -6.21 -12.17 -8.36
C VAL A 39 -7.25 -13.08 -9.03
N VAL A 40 -6.98 -13.40 -10.27
CA VAL A 40 -7.80 -14.34 -11.03
C VAL A 40 -7.25 -15.74 -10.81
N VAL A 41 -8.10 -16.63 -10.32
CA VAL A 41 -7.73 -18.02 -10.00
C VAL A 41 -8.55 -18.99 -10.84
N ASP A 42 -7.91 -20.04 -11.30
CA ASP A 42 -8.53 -21.18 -11.97
C ASP A 42 -8.02 -22.45 -11.30
N GLU A 43 -8.94 -23.36 -10.95
CA GLU A 43 -8.63 -24.60 -10.19
C GLU A 43 -7.78 -24.40 -8.93
N GLY A 44 -7.82 -23.18 -8.32
CA GLY A 44 -7.07 -22.84 -7.10
C GLY A 44 -5.72 -22.15 -7.35
N GLU A 45 -5.23 -22.14 -8.60
CA GLU A 45 -3.96 -21.52 -8.97
C GLU A 45 -4.16 -20.09 -9.51
N PRO A 46 -3.24 -19.17 -9.24
CA PRO A 46 -3.30 -17.80 -9.78
C PRO A 46 -2.92 -17.79 -11.26
N VAL A 47 -3.89 -17.53 -12.13
CA VAL A 47 -3.70 -17.48 -13.58
C VAL A 47 -3.54 -16.06 -14.12
N GLY A 48 -3.97 -15.05 -13.36
CA GLY A 48 -3.87 -13.65 -13.77
C GLY A 48 -4.14 -12.67 -12.63
N ILE A 49 -3.96 -11.40 -12.94
CA ILE A 49 -4.28 -10.28 -12.04
C ILE A 49 -4.97 -9.17 -12.83
N VAL A 50 -5.99 -8.55 -12.23
CA VAL A 50 -6.67 -7.36 -12.77
C VAL A 50 -6.58 -6.23 -11.77
N SER A 51 -5.98 -5.12 -12.19
CA SER A 51 -5.85 -3.91 -11.40
C SER A 51 -6.83 -2.81 -11.84
N GLU A 52 -6.98 -1.77 -11.01
CA GLU A 52 -7.72 -0.55 -11.37
C GLU A 52 -7.25 0.03 -12.71
N ARG A 53 -5.94 0.01 -12.96
CA ARG A 53 -5.35 0.51 -14.20
C ARG A 53 -5.79 -0.30 -15.42
N ASP A 54 -5.91 -1.62 -15.29
CA ASP A 54 -6.38 -2.49 -16.37
C ASP A 54 -7.84 -2.19 -16.70
N ILE A 55 -8.67 -1.98 -15.67
CA ILE A 55 -10.08 -1.57 -15.86
C ILE A 55 -10.15 -0.23 -16.58
N LEU A 56 -9.38 0.77 -16.17
CA LEU A 56 -9.34 2.07 -16.84
C LEU A 56 -8.88 1.95 -18.29
N LYS A 57 -7.82 1.19 -18.54
CA LYS A 57 -7.21 1.03 -19.87
C LYS A 57 -8.07 0.20 -20.82
N GLU A 58 -8.59 -0.96 -20.35
CA GLU A 58 -9.20 -1.95 -21.22
C GLU A 58 -10.72 -1.83 -21.32
N VAL A 59 -11.35 -1.14 -20.38
CA VAL A 59 -12.82 -1.01 -20.32
C VAL A 59 -13.24 0.45 -20.46
N VAL A 60 -12.81 1.34 -19.55
CA VAL A 60 -13.27 2.73 -19.52
C VAL A 60 -12.81 3.49 -20.76
N SER A 61 -11.50 3.47 -21.08
CA SER A 61 -10.95 4.18 -22.24
C SER A 61 -11.51 3.66 -23.57
N LYS A 62 -11.90 2.38 -23.61
CA LYS A 62 -12.48 1.75 -24.80
C LYS A 62 -14.01 1.82 -24.81
N LYS A 63 -14.63 2.53 -23.86
CA LYS A 63 -16.08 2.69 -23.74
C LYS A 63 -16.87 1.37 -23.71
N LYS A 64 -16.25 0.30 -23.20
CA LYS A 64 -16.91 -0.99 -23.03
C LYS A 64 -17.83 -0.98 -21.82
N LYS A 65 -18.88 -1.77 -21.84
CA LYS A 65 -19.76 -1.94 -20.69
C LYS A 65 -19.16 -2.95 -19.71
N PRO A 66 -18.85 -2.55 -18.44
CA PRO A 66 -18.12 -3.41 -17.51
C PRO A 66 -18.79 -4.75 -17.18
N SER A 67 -20.12 -4.84 -17.31
CA SER A 67 -20.86 -6.09 -17.09
C SER A 67 -20.64 -7.13 -18.18
N ASP A 68 -20.24 -6.70 -19.37
CA ASP A 68 -20.11 -7.55 -20.55
C ASP A 68 -18.65 -7.94 -20.83
N VAL A 69 -17.72 -7.48 -19.99
CA VAL A 69 -16.29 -7.79 -20.07
C VAL A 69 -15.91 -8.76 -18.97
N LEU A 70 -15.36 -9.90 -19.35
CA LEU A 70 -14.86 -10.93 -18.44
C LEU A 70 -13.41 -10.62 -18.01
N LEU A 71 -13.02 -11.04 -16.79
CA LEU A 71 -11.69 -10.79 -16.26
C LEU A 71 -10.58 -11.41 -17.11
N GLU A 72 -10.79 -12.62 -17.64
CA GLU A 72 -9.83 -13.29 -18.53
C GLU A 72 -9.46 -12.48 -19.77
N THR A 73 -10.35 -11.59 -20.21
CA THR A 73 -10.12 -10.78 -21.42
C THR A 73 -9.27 -9.54 -21.18
N ILE A 74 -9.06 -9.16 -19.91
CA ILE A 74 -8.31 -7.96 -19.55
C ILE A 74 -7.20 -8.21 -18.51
N MET A 75 -7.14 -9.38 -17.89
CA MET A 75 -6.13 -9.71 -16.90
C MET A 75 -4.72 -9.72 -17.49
N THR A 76 -3.74 -9.35 -16.69
CA THR A 76 -2.34 -9.62 -16.99
C THR A 76 -2.06 -11.08 -16.67
N SER A 77 -1.65 -11.85 -17.69
CA SER A 77 -1.31 -13.27 -17.59
C SER A 77 -0.05 -13.55 -18.44
N PRO A 78 0.88 -14.41 -17.97
CA PRO A 78 0.89 -15.03 -16.64
C PRO A 78 1.10 -14.01 -15.52
N VAL A 79 0.57 -14.32 -14.33
CA VAL A 79 0.80 -13.50 -13.15
C VAL A 79 2.17 -13.77 -12.56
N VAL A 80 2.86 -12.70 -12.14
CA VAL A 80 4.15 -12.83 -11.43
C VAL A 80 3.87 -13.15 -9.97
N THR A 81 4.47 -14.22 -9.48
CA THR A 81 4.29 -14.72 -8.10
C THR A 81 5.61 -14.80 -7.34
N ILE A 82 5.52 -14.76 -6.02
CA ILE A 82 6.64 -14.99 -5.11
C ILE A 82 6.19 -15.84 -3.92
N SER A 83 7.06 -16.74 -3.43
CA SER A 83 6.76 -17.54 -2.24
C SER A 83 6.78 -16.70 -0.96
N SER A 84 5.88 -16.99 -0.01
CA SER A 84 5.80 -16.35 1.31
C SER A 84 7.08 -16.49 2.15
N GLY A 85 7.91 -17.52 1.88
CA GLY A 85 9.19 -17.75 2.53
C GLY A 85 10.33 -16.86 2.01
N LYS A 86 10.13 -16.09 0.96
CA LYS A 86 11.11 -15.16 0.39
C LYS A 86 11.20 -13.87 1.20
N THR A 87 12.23 -13.06 0.93
CA THR A 87 12.50 -11.81 1.63
C THR A 87 11.87 -10.61 0.92
N VAL A 88 11.70 -9.53 1.67
CA VAL A 88 11.27 -8.22 1.14
C VAL A 88 12.25 -7.68 0.09
N SER A 89 13.55 -7.96 0.25
CA SER A 89 14.57 -7.59 -0.74
C SER A 89 14.32 -8.28 -2.08
N GLU A 90 14.11 -9.61 -2.07
CA GLU A 90 13.81 -10.39 -3.28
C GLU A 90 12.51 -9.92 -3.94
N ALA A 91 11.48 -9.58 -3.15
CA ALA A 91 10.24 -9.02 -3.67
C ALA A 91 10.44 -7.66 -4.34
N SER A 92 11.25 -6.78 -3.73
CA SER A 92 11.58 -5.46 -4.29
C SER A 92 12.34 -5.57 -5.63
N GLU A 93 13.29 -6.48 -5.70
CA GLU A 93 14.02 -6.77 -6.93
C GLU A 93 13.08 -7.25 -8.04
N LEU A 94 12.21 -8.21 -7.75
CA LEU A 94 11.26 -8.78 -8.69
C LEU A 94 10.26 -7.73 -9.20
N ILE A 95 9.71 -6.90 -8.32
CA ILE A 95 8.82 -5.79 -8.69
C ILE A 95 9.52 -4.82 -9.65
N THR A 96 10.80 -4.54 -9.40
CA THR A 96 11.59 -3.60 -10.23
C THR A 96 11.93 -4.20 -11.59
N GLN A 97 12.38 -5.46 -11.62
CA GLN A 97 12.75 -6.17 -12.85
C GLN A 97 11.55 -6.36 -13.77
N GLU A 98 10.43 -6.84 -13.23
CA GLU A 98 9.20 -7.09 -13.98
C GLU A 98 8.36 -5.82 -14.23
N LYS A 99 8.76 -4.67 -13.63
CA LYS A 99 8.07 -3.37 -13.74
C LYS A 99 6.59 -3.45 -13.34
N ILE A 100 6.27 -4.27 -12.36
CA ILE A 100 4.93 -4.48 -11.83
C ILE A 100 4.68 -3.63 -10.60
N ARG A 101 3.41 -3.47 -10.22
CA ARG A 101 2.97 -2.74 -9.02
C ARG A 101 2.29 -3.64 -7.98
N ASN A 102 1.90 -4.82 -8.43
CA ASN A 102 1.21 -5.81 -7.61
C ASN A 102 1.92 -7.14 -7.82
N LEU A 103 2.50 -7.68 -6.76
CA LEU A 103 3.18 -8.97 -6.75
C LEU A 103 2.35 -9.94 -5.91
N VAL A 104 1.93 -11.05 -6.51
CA VAL A 104 1.12 -12.05 -5.84
C VAL A 104 2.00 -12.96 -4.99
N VAL A 105 1.69 -13.06 -3.71
CA VAL A 105 2.36 -13.97 -2.79
C VAL A 105 1.62 -15.31 -2.79
N VAL A 106 2.37 -16.38 -2.94
CA VAL A 106 1.84 -17.74 -2.93
C VAL A 106 2.46 -18.56 -1.79
N GLU A 107 1.66 -19.49 -1.27
CA GLU A 107 2.09 -20.53 -0.35
C GLU A 107 1.60 -21.87 -0.88
N GLU A 108 2.51 -22.79 -1.14
CA GLU A 108 2.21 -24.09 -1.77
C GLU A 108 1.36 -23.98 -3.05
N GLY A 109 1.65 -22.95 -3.89
CA GLY A 109 0.91 -22.68 -5.13
C GLY A 109 -0.38 -21.85 -4.96
N THR A 110 -0.91 -21.76 -3.74
CA THR A 110 -2.15 -21.01 -3.45
C THR A 110 -1.84 -19.52 -3.22
N PRO A 111 -2.52 -18.59 -3.88
CA PRO A 111 -2.34 -17.17 -3.66
C PRO A 111 -2.92 -16.75 -2.30
N ILE A 112 -2.09 -16.10 -1.47
CA ILE A 112 -2.45 -15.70 -0.10
C ILE A 112 -2.44 -14.19 0.12
N ALA A 113 -1.74 -13.42 -0.71
CA ALA A 113 -1.67 -11.97 -0.58
C ALA A 113 -1.24 -11.29 -1.88
N ILE A 114 -1.42 -9.95 -1.93
CA ILE A 114 -0.76 -9.07 -2.89
C ILE A 114 0.11 -8.11 -2.09
N ILE A 115 1.36 -7.94 -2.49
CA ILE A 115 2.26 -6.90 -1.98
C ILE A 115 2.55 -5.86 -3.05
N THR A 116 2.68 -4.62 -2.60
CA THR A 116 2.94 -3.44 -3.42
C THR A 116 4.22 -2.73 -2.97
N PRO A 117 4.81 -1.84 -3.78
CA PRO A 117 5.93 -1.00 -3.35
C PRO A 117 5.68 -0.24 -2.04
N LYS A 118 4.42 0.16 -1.77
CA LYS A 118 4.05 0.83 -0.52
C LYS A 118 4.19 -0.08 0.69
N ASP A 119 3.84 -1.35 0.55
CA ASP A 119 3.95 -2.33 1.64
C ASP A 119 5.43 -2.59 1.97
N ILE A 120 6.28 -2.66 0.95
CA ILE A 120 7.75 -2.78 1.11
C ILE A 120 8.32 -1.57 1.84
N LEU A 121 7.97 -0.35 1.41
CA LEU A 121 8.43 0.89 2.04
C LEU A 121 8.00 0.97 3.52
N SER A 122 6.78 0.54 3.86
CA SER A 122 6.31 0.60 5.25
C SER A 122 7.19 -0.21 6.20
N VAL A 123 7.67 -1.37 5.77
CA VAL A 123 8.56 -2.23 6.58
C VAL A 123 9.95 -1.63 6.71
N THR A 124 10.46 -1.02 5.65
CA THR A 124 11.77 -0.36 5.69
C THR A 124 11.77 0.79 6.72
N PHE A 125 10.68 1.55 6.80
CA PHE A 125 10.54 2.60 7.81
C PHE A 125 10.38 2.05 9.24
N ASP A 126 9.66 0.94 9.41
CA ASP A 126 9.47 0.32 10.71
C ASP A 126 10.81 -0.26 11.23
N GLU A 127 11.64 -0.90 10.39
CA GLU A 127 12.96 -1.39 10.79
C GLU A 127 13.94 -0.27 11.08
N LEU A 128 13.98 0.79 10.28
CA LEU A 128 14.81 1.96 10.56
C LEU A 128 14.45 2.61 11.89
N ARG A 129 13.19 2.54 12.33
CA ARG A 129 12.77 2.98 13.67
C ARG A 129 13.27 2.06 14.76
N TYR A 130 13.37 0.76 14.54
CA TYR A 130 13.89 -0.19 15.54
C TYR A 130 15.40 -0.10 15.72
N GLU A 131 16.15 0.14 14.64
CA GLU A 131 17.62 0.34 14.73
C GLU A 131 17.99 1.66 15.41
N THR A 132 17.10 2.66 15.42
CA THR A 132 17.31 3.95 16.11
C THR A 132 16.81 3.96 17.55
N ASN A 133 16.24 2.89 18.09
CA ASN A 133 15.70 2.81 19.44
C ASN A 133 16.72 2.46 20.55
N GLU A 134 18.01 2.59 20.29
CA GLU A 134 18.98 2.83 21.36
C GLU A 134 19.29 4.34 21.44
N GLY A 135 18.39 5.06 22.08
CA GLY A 135 18.59 6.45 22.47
C GLY A 135 17.79 7.44 21.62
N VAL A 136 16.77 7.95 22.29
CA VAL A 136 16.09 9.22 21.98
C VAL A 136 15.44 9.30 20.60
N LEU A 137 14.11 9.34 20.58
CA LEU A 137 13.35 10.04 19.55
C LEU A 137 13.92 11.44 19.39
N ASP A 138 14.96 11.61 18.55
CA ASP A 138 15.23 12.88 17.93
C ASP A 138 14.07 13.16 16.97
N THR A 139 12.96 13.66 17.55
CA THR A 139 12.14 14.56 16.76
C THR A 139 13.12 15.58 16.19
N PRO A 140 13.17 15.75 14.85
CA PRO A 140 14.04 16.79 14.30
C PRO A 140 13.79 18.05 15.11
N PRO A 141 14.84 18.77 15.54
CA PRO A 141 14.63 19.99 16.31
C PRO A 141 13.64 20.84 15.53
N PRO A 142 12.64 21.42 16.21
CA PRO A 142 11.67 22.24 15.53
C PRO A 142 12.43 23.26 14.69
N PRO A 143 12.02 23.51 13.44
CA PRO A 143 12.72 24.44 12.58
C PRO A 143 12.90 25.77 13.31
N GLU A 144 14.10 26.36 13.24
CA GLU A 144 14.38 27.69 13.79
C GLU A 144 13.51 28.74 13.06
N GLY A 145 12.25 28.84 13.44
CA GLY A 145 11.22 29.65 12.83
C GLY A 145 10.42 28.96 11.72
N GLY A 146 9.15 29.33 11.61
CA GLY A 146 8.23 28.78 10.63
C GLY A 146 6.81 29.28 10.84
N ILE A 147 5.89 28.77 10.04
CA ILE A 147 4.47 29.12 10.12
C ILE A 147 3.77 28.11 11.04
N CYS A 148 3.06 28.63 12.05
CA CYS A 148 2.20 27.83 12.91
C CYS A 148 1.10 27.13 12.09
N GLU A 149 0.96 25.83 12.21
CA GLU A 149 -0.03 25.05 11.42
C GLU A 149 -1.47 25.31 11.87
N ILE A 150 -1.68 25.94 13.04
CA ILE A 150 -3.01 26.27 13.55
C ILE A 150 -3.43 27.70 13.20
N CYS A 151 -2.63 28.70 13.58
CA CYS A 151 -3.03 30.08 13.39
C CYS A 151 -2.42 30.74 12.13
N GLY A 152 -1.50 30.09 11.44
CA GLY A 152 -0.86 30.61 10.22
C GLY A 152 0.15 31.74 10.49
N THR A 153 0.46 32.08 11.76
CA THR A 153 1.40 33.15 12.11
C THR A 153 2.83 32.62 12.04
N TYR A 154 3.75 33.44 11.51
CA TYR A 154 5.17 33.13 11.54
C TYR A 154 5.72 33.33 12.96
N THR A 155 6.47 32.36 13.47
CA THR A 155 7.16 32.44 14.77
C THR A 155 8.61 31.97 14.61
N SER A 156 9.50 32.51 15.45
CA SER A 156 10.90 32.09 15.53
C SER A 156 11.10 30.78 16.29
N ALA A 157 10.08 30.29 16.98
CA ALA A 157 10.13 29.02 17.71
C ALA A 157 8.81 28.26 17.53
N LEU A 158 8.87 27.11 16.91
CA LEU A 158 7.76 26.17 16.80
C LEU A 158 7.92 25.04 17.82
N LYS A 159 6.79 24.54 18.33
CA LYS A 159 6.71 23.37 19.22
C LYS A 159 5.95 22.27 18.51
N LEU A 160 6.39 21.04 18.68
CA LEU A 160 5.66 19.89 18.19
C LEU A 160 4.64 19.45 19.24
N VAL A 161 3.35 19.60 18.93
CA VAL A 161 2.22 19.20 19.79
C VAL A 161 1.27 18.34 18.97
N ASN A 162 1.01 17.12 19.41
CA ASN A 162 0.14 16.15 18.70
C ASN A 162 0.47 15.96 17.21
N GLY A 163 1.77 16.06 16.85
CA GLY A 163 2.23 15.87 15.47
C GLY A 163 2.16 17.13 14.60
N GLN A 164 1.79 18.30 15.15
CA GLN A 164 1.71 19.58 14.44
C GLN A 164 2.73 20.58 15.00
N PHE A 165 3.33 21.40 14.13
CA PHE A 165 4.23 22.48 14.53
C PHE A 165 3.43 23.75 14.84
N VAL A 166 3.38 24.13 16.11
CA VAL A 166 2.54 25.23 16.61
C VAL A 166 3.37 26.28 17.35
N CYS A 167 2.89 27.56 17.36
CA CYS A 167 3.45 28.60 18.20
C CYS A 167 3.11 28.39 19.68
N ASP A 168 3.78 29.10 20.58
CA ASP A 168 3.55 28.98 22.03
C ASP A 168 2.10 29.29 22.40
N ASP A 169 1.46 30.31 21.81
CA ASP A 169 0.07 30.69 22.09
C ASP A 169 -0.91 29.54 21.71
N CYS A 170 -0.74 28.93 20.52
CA CYS A 170 -1.58 27.81 20.11
C CYS A 170 -1.32 26.56 20.95
N LYS A 171 -0.09 26.34 21.42
CA LYS A 171 0.22 25.26 22.33
C LYS A 171 -0.52 25.38 23.65
N GLU A 172 -0.52 26.57 24.28
CA GLU A 172 -1.23 26.82 25.53
C GLU A 172 -2.75 26.55 25.39
N ILE A 173 -3.36 27.00 24.28
CA ILE A 173 -4.78 26.76 23.99
C ILE A 173 -5.07 25.24 23.86
N MET A 174 -4.21 24.49 23.17
CA MET A 174 -4.37 23.05 23.00
C MET A 174 -4.18 22.25 24.29
N GLU A 175 -3.36 22.74 25.20
CA GLU A 175 -3.13 22.13 26.51
C GLU A 175 -4.30 22.41 27.47
N GLU A 176 -4.97 23.57 27.36
CA GLU A 176 -6.15 23.95 28.16
C GLU A 176 -7.43 23.19 27.73
N GLU A 177 -7.58 22.82 26.46
CA GLU A 177 -8.76 22.08 25.95
C GLU A 177 -8.75 20.57 26.28
N ASN A 178 -7.64 20.05 26.81
CA ASN A 178 -7.49 18.64 27.21
C ASN A 178 -7.75 18.37 28.72
N TYR A 179 -8.51 19.26 29.40
CA TYR A 179 -8.89 19.08 30.82
C TYR A 179 -10.37 18.75 30.99
#